data_0bbe18d4e9f4a2b188b8048c23e9dbf3
#
_entry.id   0bbe18d4e9f4a2b188b8048c23e9dbf3
#
_cell.length_a   1.000
_cell.length_b   1.000
_cell.length_c   1.000
_cell.angle_alpha   90.00
_cell.angle_beta   90.00
_cell.angle_gamma   90.00
#
_symmetry.space_group_name_H-M   'P 1'
#
loop_
_entity.id
_entity.type
_entity.pdbx_description
1 polymer ?
#
loop_
_entity_poly.entity_id
_entity_poly.type
_entity_poly.pdbx_seq_one_letter_code
_entity_poly.pdbx_strand_id
1 'polypeptide(L)'
;MKPFILLLSAAFLSTASLNACSESNKMSIQQQTEARFKLNPEPKQAYRVRIKINDAPGPLKPTIDMYIGYAARNCSYTISKLAGATASPEKNIPIKMDLVGNDEYEMLFYADAVLDEDYFGEGICRWRPENFGASFKATGKAEETEFNISDVMENLTKTNTLTKYYWKGAYPYFLNDDGSIYNDHNVVSSGNSPDQLDNFSVEQQKNLFTITVTLEKVES
;
A
#
# COMPACT_ATOMS: atom_id res chain seq x y z
N MET A 1 58.98 -56.77 -35.97
CA MET A 1 58.63 -56.53 -34.58
C MET A 1 58.61 -55.04 -34.34
N LYS A 2 57.45 -54.46 -34.22
CA LYS A 2 57.26 -53.02 -33.97
C LYS A 2 56.65 -52.85 -32.59
N PRO A 3 57.17 -51.99 -31.69
CA PRO A 3 56.57 -51.74 -30.41
C PRO A 3 55.37 -50.71 -30.53
N PHE A 4 54.27 -51.04 -29.88
CA PHE A 4 53.09 -50.22 -29.70
C PHE A 4 53.40 -49.19 -28.61
N ILE A 5 53.27 -47.92 -28.96
CA ILE A 5 53.30 -46.81 -28.01
C ILE A 5 51.85 -46.53 -27.51
N LEU A 6 51.62 -46.80 -26.24
CA LEU A 6 50.38 -46.49 -25.55
C LEU A 6 50.39 -44.94 -25.15
N LEU A 7 49.55 -44.15 -25.76
CA LEU A 7 49.32 -42.77 -25.33
C LEU A 7 48.26 -42.77 -24.24
N LEU A 8 48.67 -42.47 -22.98
CA LEU A 8 47.74 -42.15 -21.90
C LEU A 8 47.25 -40.72 -22.04
N SER A 9 45.98 -40.57 -22.37
CA SER A 9 45.29 -39.30 -22.31
C SER A 9 44.80 -39.02 -20.89
N ALA A 10 45.41 -38.09 -20.18
CA ALA A 10 44.96 -37.62 -18.89
C ALA A 10 43.78 -36.64 -19.12
N ALA A 11 42.58 -37.08 -18.77
CA ALA A 11 41.41 -36.22 -18.73
C ALA A 11 41.43 -35.38 -17.44
N PHE A 12 41.68 -34.09 -17.57
CA PHE A 12 41.46 -33.11 -16.49
C PHE A 12 39.96 -32.90 -16.29
N LEU A 13 39.39 -33.49 -15.25
CA LEU A 13 38.06 -33.06 -14.75
C LEU A 13 38.23 -31.77 -13.97
N SER A 14 37.89 -30.65 -14.60
CA SER A 14 37.71 -29.38 -13.91
C SER A 14 36.35 -29.42 -13.17
N THR A 15 36.39 -29.65 -11.87
CA THR A 15 35.24 -29.46 -10.98
C THR A 15 34.97 -27.96 -10.82
N ALA A 16 34.05 -27.43 -11.59
CA ALA A 16 33.49 -26.11 -11.35
C ALA A 16 32.64 -26.20 -10.07
N SER A 17 33.18 -25.72 -8.97
CA SER A 17 32.43 -25.47 -7.73
C SER A 17 31.46 -24.30 -7.99
N LEU A 18 30.21 -24.67 -8.22
CA LEU A 18 29.09 -23.73 -8.16
C LEU A 18 28.93 -23.32 -6.69
N ASN A 19 29.59 -22.21 -6.32
CA ASN A 19 29.21 -21.48 -5.12
C ASN A 19 27.82 -20.85 -5.39
N ALA A 20 26.75 -21.59 -5.13
CA ALA A 20 25.44 -21.07 -4.94
C ALA A 20 25.52 -20.17 -3.70
N CYS A 21 25.61 -18.85 -3.91
CA CYS A 21 25.30 -17.89 -2.88
C CYS A 21 23.84 -18.14 -2.46
N SER A 22 23.67 -18.89 -1.38
CA SER A 22 22.42 -18.92 -0.64
C SER A 22 22.24 -17.52 -0.04
N GLU A 23 21.56 -16.62 -0.75
CA GLU A 23 20.98 -15.44 -0.13
C GLU A 23 20.00 -15.94 0.93
N SER A 24 20.50 -16.02 2.17
CA SER A 24 19.63 -16.23 3.31
C SER A 24 18.71 -15.01 3.37
N ASN A 25 17.42 -15.20 3.03
CA ASN A 25 16.34 -14.23 3.22
C ASN A 25 16.18 -13.96 4.72
N LYS A 26 17.15 -13.25 5.33
CA LYS A 26 17.02 -12.75 6.69
C LYS A 26 16.02 -11.59 6.65
N MET A 27 14.87 -11.78 7.29
CA MET A 27 13.91 -10.72 7.52
C MET A 27 14.62 -9.49 8.11
N SER A 28 14.29 -8.31 7.62
CA SER A 28 14.76 -7.05 8.21
C SER A 28 14.32 -6.95 9.68
N ILE A 29 14.98 -6.11 10.47
CA ILE A 29 14.59 -5.85 11.87
C ILE A 29 13.13 -5.37 11.93
N GLN A 30 12.72 -4.55 10.99
CA GLN A 30 11.34 -4.09 10.87
C GLN A 30 10.37 -5.25 10.64
N GLN A 31 10.61 -6.12 9.66
CA GLN A 31 9.76 -7.28 9.40
C GLN A 31 9.68 -8.24 10.58
N GLN A 32 10.81 -8.49 11.27
CA GLN A 32 10.84 -9.31 12.49
C GLN A 32 10.03 -8.67 13.63
N THR A 33 10.05 -7.35 13.71
CA THR A 33 9.31 -6.60 14.73
C THR A 33 7.82 -6.61 14.42
N GLU A 34 7.43 -6.36 13.17
CA GLU A 34 6.03 -6.39 12.71
C GLU A 34 5.38 -7.77 12.91
N ALA A 35 6.15 -8.85 12.80
CA ALA A 35 5.67 -10.20 13.05
C ALA A 35 5.30 -10.49 14.51
N ARG A 36 5.74 -9.65 15.46
CA ARG A 36 5.38 -9.78 16.89
C ARG A 36 4.03 -9.18 17.24
N PHE A 37 3.54 -8.26 16.44
CA PHE A 37 2.30 -7.54 16.73
C PHE A 37 1.09 -8.44 16.48
N LYS A 38 0.29 -8.62 17.53
CA LYS A 38 -0.87 -9.53 17.53
C LYS A 38 -2.13 -8.77 17.14
N LEU A 39 -2.94 -9.41 16.31
CA LEU A 39 -4.28 -8.92 16.06
C LEU A 39 -5.17 -9.19 17.29
N ASN A 40 -6.08 -8.26 17.55
CA ASN A 40 -7.10 -8.45 18.59
C ASN A 40 -8.11 -9.51 18.11
N PRO A 41 -8.28 -10.64 18.83
CA PRO A 41 -9.23 -11.68 18.43
C PRO A 41 -10.70 -11.28 18.64
N GLU A 42 -10.95 -10.25 19.47
CA GLU A 42 -12.29 -9.78 19.80
C GLU A 42 -12.37 -8.24 19.71
N PRO A 43 -12.15 -7.65 18.52
CA PRO A 43 -12.19 -6.20 18.37
C PRO A 43 -13.64 -5.70 18.50
N LYS A 44 -13.82 -4.53 19.11
CA LYS A 44 -15.15 -3.97 19.44
C LYS A 44 -15.42 -2.60 18.84
N GLN A 45 -14.38 -1.87 18.44
CA GLN A 45 -14.51 -0.50 17.93
C GLN A 45 -14.66 -0.52 16.41
N ALA A 46 -15.84 -0.91 15.94
CA ALA A 46 -16.13 -1.05 14.52
C ALA A 46 -16.41 0.28 13.84
N TYR A 47 -15.86 0.45 12.63
CA TYR A 47 -16.11 1.56 11.72
C TYR A 47 -16.43 1.03 10.33
N ARG A 48 -17.49 1.57 9.73
CA ARG A 48 -17.84 1.37 8.32
C ARG A 48 -17.21 2.47 7.49
N VAL A 49 -16.54 2.08 6.42
CA VAL A 49 -16.03 3.00 5.41
C VAL A 49 -16.78 2.74 4.11
N ARG A 50 -17.19 3.81 3.43
CA ARG A 50 -17.70 3.75 2.06
C ARG A 50 -16.82 4.60 1.15
N ILE A 51 -16.48 4.05 0.00
CA ILE A 51 -15.81 4.77 -1.07
C ILE A 51 -16.78 4.87 -2.23
N LYS A 52 -17.06 6.11 -2.66
CA LYS A 52 -17.90 6.39 -3.81
C LYS A 52 -17.11 7.13 -4.88
N ILE A 53 -17.19 6.62 -6.11
CA ILE A 53 -16.58 7.22 -7.27
C ILE A 53 -17.68 7.89 -8.07
N ASN A 54 -17.55 9.21 -8.36
CA ASN A 54 -18.56 9.97 -9.08
C ASN A 54 -17.95 10.58 -10.34
N ASP A 55 -18.68 10.49 -11.44
CA ASP A 55 -18.34 11.09 -12.74
C ASP A 55 -17.02 10.62 -13.35
N ALA A 56 -16.53 9.42 -13.00
CA ALA A 56 -15.38 8.85 -13.67
C ALA A 56 -15.68 8.60 -15.16
N PRO A 57 -14.70 8.76 -16.07
CA PRO A 57 -14.92 8.57 -17.50
C PRO A 57 -15.19 7.11 -17.90
N GLY A 58 -14.98 6.18 -17.00
CA GLY A 58 -15.25 4.76 -17.18
C GLY A 58 -15.09 3.99 -15.86
N PRO A 59 -15.18 2.66 -15.86
CA PRO A 59 -15.10 1.87 -14.65
C PRO A 59 -13.75 2.04 -13.94
N LEU A 60 -13.76 2.07 -12.62
CA LEU A 60 -12.58 2.03 -11.77
C LEU A 60 -12.70 0.86 -10.81
N LYS A 61 -11.72 -0.05 -10.85
CA LYS A 61 -11.66 -1.25 -10.03
C LYS A 61 -10.53 -1.15 -9.01
N PRO A 62 -10.72 -1.62 -7.78
CA PRO A 62 -9.64 -1.70 -6.82
C PRO A 62 -8.47 -2.52 -7.38
N THR A 63 -7.25 -2.02 -7.21
CA THR A 63 -6.01 -2.74 -7.56
C THR A 63 -5.48 -3.53 -6.38
N ILE A 64 -5.72 -3.04 -5.18
CA ILE A 64 -5.42 -3.66 -3.90
C ILE A 64 -6.61 -3.43 -2.97
N ASP A 65 -6.73 -4.26 -1.94
CA ASP A 65 -7.63 -3.98 -0.83
C ASP A 65 -7.26 -2.65 -0.16
N MET A 66 -8.25 -1.94 0.38
CA MET A 66 -7.97 -0.79 1.23
C MET A 66 -7.10 -1.23 2.39
N TYR A 67 -6.11 -0.44 2.79
CA TYR A 67 -5.38 -0.69 4.02
C TYR A 67 -5.69 0.37 5.07
N ILE A 68 -5.65 -0.06 6.34
CA ILE A 68 -5.61 0.82 7.50
C ILE A 68 -4.24 0.66 8.14
N GLY A 69 -3.51 1.76 8.22
CA GLY A 69 -2.23 1.83 8.92
C GLY A 69 -2.45 2.14 10.39
N TYR A 70 -1.98 1.23 11.25
CA TYR A 70 -1.99 1.41 12.71
C TYR A 70 -0.59 1.75 13.19
N ALA A 71 -0.51 2.61 14.20
CA ALA A 71 0.75 2.89 14.87
C ALA A 71 0.58 2.98 16.39
N ALA A 72 1.67 2.68 17.11
CA ALA A 72 1.77 2.89 18.55
C ALA A 72 2.86 3.93 18.84
N ARG A 73 2.50 5.21 18.77
CA ARG A 73 3.47 6.33 18.89
C ARG A 73 4.04 6.50 20.29
N ASN A 74 3.47 5.85 21.29
CA ASN A 74 4.00 5.83 22.65
C ASN A 74 5.08 4.76 22.87
N CYS A 75 5.39 3.95 21.87
CA CYS A 75 6.45 2.94 21.87
C CYS A 75 7.49 3.22 20.81
N SER A 76 8.69 2.69 21.03
CA SER A 76 9.77 2.71 20.04
C SER A 76 10.59 1.42 20.10
N TYR A 77 11.24 1.07 19.01
CA TYR A 77 12.20 -0.01 18.95
C TYR A 77 13.46 0.41 18.19
N THR A 78 14.58 -0.22 18.50
CA THR A 78 15.86 0.12 17.87
C THR A 78 16.00 -0.52 16.51
N ILE A 79 16.14 0.29 15.46
CA ILE A 79 16.46 -0.17 14.10
C ILE A 79 17.97 -0.43 13.97
N SER A 80 18.79 0.47 14.49
CA SER A 80 20.24 0.36 14.44
C SER A 80 20.85 0.83 15.76
N LYS A 81 21.49 -0.09 16.48
CA LYS A 81 22.22 0.24 17.70
C LYS A 81 23.43 1.14 17.45
N LEU A 82 24.11 0.93 16.28
CA LEU A 82 25.29 1.71 15.93
C LEU A 82 24.96 3.18 15.62
N ALA A 83 23.83 3.41 14.95
CA ALA A 83 23.37 4.75 14.60
C ALA A 83 22.45 5.37 15.65
N GLY A 84 22.07 4.64 16.71
CA GLY A 84 21.07 5.08 17.68
C GLY A 84 19.68 5.29 17.07
N ALA A 85 19.40 4.71 15.88
CA ALA A 85 18.15 4.93 15.18
C ALA A 85 17.03 4.09 15.77
N THR A 86 15.88 4.73 16.01
CA THR A 86 14.65 4.09 16.51
C THR A 86 13.48 4.36 15.56
N ALA A 87 12.44 3.53 15.63
CA ALA A 87 11.15 3.74 14.95
C ALA A 87 10.00 3.43 15.90
N SER A 88 8.85 4.05 15.66
CA SER A 88 7.61 3.63 16.27
C SER A 88 7.07 2.38 15.58
N PRO A 89 6.41 1.47 16.32
CA PRO A 89 5.73 0.33 15.75
C PRO A 89 4.60 0.76 14.80
N GLU A 90 4.57 0.16 13.61
CA GLU A 90 3.52 0.38 12.61
C GLU A 90 3.06 -0.97 12.05
N LYS A 91 1.79 -1.06 11.64
CA LYS A 91 1.21 -2.24 11.01
C LYS A 91 0.12 -1.85 10.04
N ASN A 92 0.27 -2.22 8.78
CA ASN A 92 -0.79 -2.08 7.79
C ASN A 92 -1.66 -3.35 7.78
N ILE A 93 -2.97 -3.17 7.86
CA ILE A 93 -3.96 -4.25 7.80
C ILE A 93 -4.79 -4.05 6.53
N PRO A 94 -4.74 -4.99 5.58
CA PRO A 94 -5.60 -4.94 4.40
C PRO A 94 -7.05 -5.23 4.81
N ILE A 95 -7.98 -4.44 4.27
CA ILE A 95 -9.42 -4.56 4.50
C ILE A 95 -10.09 -4.77 3.16
N LYS A 96 -10.72 -5.93 2.99
CA LYS A 96 -11.43 -6.27 1.76
C LYS A 96 -12.51 -5.24 1.44
N MET A 97 -12.55 -4.81 0.19
CA MET A 97 -13.59 -3.92 -0.35
C MET A 97 -14.69 -4.75 -1.01
N ASP A 98 -15.92 -4.61 -0.53
CA ASP A 98 -17.10 -5.23 -1.13
C ASP A 98 -17.85 -4.21 -1.98
N LEU A 99 -18.10 -4.52 -3.25
CA LEU A 99 -18.89 -3.68 -4.16
C LEU A 99 -20.36 -3.75 -3.74
N VAL A 100 -20.95 -2.63 -3.34
CA VAL A 100 -22.33 -2.55 -2.83
C VAL A 100 -23.29 -1.78 -3.74
N GLY A 101 -22.76 -1.10 -4.75
CA GLY A 101 -23.54 -0.33 -5.72
C GLY A 101 -22.73 0.00 -6.97
N ASN A 102 -23.28 0.80 -7.87
CA ASN A 102 -22.54 1.32 -9.01
C ASN A 102 -21.43 2.24 -8.49
N ASP A 103 -20.16 1.83 -8.72
CA ASP A 103 -18.97 2.60 -8.33
C ASP A 103 -18.93 2.95 -6.82
N GLU A 104 -19.52 2.08 -5.99
CA GLU A 104 -19.55 2.24 -4.53
C GLU A 104 -19.08 0.97 -3.84
N TYR A 105 -18.09 1.13 -2.94
CA TYR A 105 -17.47 0.07 -2.16
C TYR A 105 -17.72 0.30 -0.68
N GLU A 106 -17.95 -0.79 0.06
CA GLU A 106 -18.09 -0.77 1.52
C GLU A 106 -17.09 -1.71 2.16
N MET A 107 -16.59 -1.34 3.32
CA MET A 107 -15.70 -2.16 4.12
C MET A 107 -15.88 -1.86 5.61
N LEU A 108 -15.48 -2.81 6.44
CA LEU A 108 -15.51 -2.70 7.89
C LEU A 108 -14.10 -2.85 8.45
N PHE A 109 -13.68 -1.92 9.31
CA PHE A 109 -12.46 -2.06 10.09
C PHE A 109 -12.72 -1.80 11.58
N TYR A 110 -11.76 -2.15 12.41
CA TYR A 110 -11.84 -1.96 13.87
C TYR A 110 -10.68 -1.10 14.34
N ALA A 111 -10.98 -0.03 15.09
CA ALA A 111 -9.92 0.86 15.59
C ALA A 111 -9.01 0.18 16.62
N ASP A 112 -9.48 -0.88 17.26
CA ASP A 112 -8.78 -1.74 18.19
C ASP A 112 -8.36 -3.10 17.57
N ALA A 113 -8.07 -3.13 16.26
CA ALA A 113 -7.70 -4.36 15.56
C ALA A 113 -6.34 -4.94 15.97
N VAL A 114 -5.44 -4.13 16.54
CA VAL A 114 -4.14 -4.58 17.06
C VAL A 114 -4.19 -4.56 18.59
N LEU A 115 -3.69 -5.61 19.24
CA LEU A 115 -3.68 -5.69 20.70
C LEU A 115 -2.73 -4.67 21.31
N ASP A 116 -3.20 -3.97 22.34
CA ASP A 116 -2.39 -3.14 23.22
C ASP A 116 -1.63 -4.07 24.19
N GLU A 117 -0.33 -4.30 23.94
CA GLU A 117 0.54 -5.15 24.76
C GLU A 117 1.91 -4.49 24.97
N ASP A 118 2.65 -4.98 25.96
CA ASP A 118 4.07 -4.64 26.12
C ASP A 118 4.93 -5.50 25.20
N TYR A 119 5.24 -5.00 24.01
CA TYR A 119 6.03 -5.70 23.00
C TYR A 119 7.55 -5.57 23.20
N PHE A 120 7.98 -4.60 24.03
CA PHE A 120 9.40 -4.23 24.12
C PHE A 120 9.93 -4.22 25.56
N GLY A 121 9.09 -4.48 26.58
CA GLY A 121 9.48 -4.42 28.00
C GLY A 121 9.55 -2.99 28.58
N GLU A 122 8.96 -2.02 27.87
CA GLU A 122 8.97 -0.59 28.22
C GLU A 122 7.56 -0.05 28.55
N GLY A 123 6.58 -0.94 28.64
CA GLY A 123 5.18 -0.63 28.89
C GLY A 123 4.28 -0.90 27.70
N ILE A 124 2.98 -0.72 27.92
CA ILE A 124 1.94 -1.09 26.94
C ILE A 124 1.97 -0.15 25.75
N CYS A 125 2.19 -0.71 24.55
CA CYS A 125 2.06 -0.01 23.28
C CYS A 125 0.58 0.16 22.93
N ARG A 126 0.14 1.40 22.76
CA ARG A 126 -1.26 1.73 22.47
C ARG A 126 -1.44 2.01 21.00
N TRP A 127 -2.10 1.10 20.32
CA TRP A 127 -2.32 1.16 18.88
C TRP A 127 -3.51 2.04 18.51
N ARG A 128 -3.34 2.81 17.44
CA ARG A 128 -4.42 3.62 16.86
C ARG A 128 -4.34 3.59 15.34
N PRO A 129 -5.46 3.65 14.62
CA PRO A 129 -5.45 3.88 13.19
C PRO A 129 -4.94 5.30 12.91
N GLU A 130 -3.92 5.43 12.06
CA GLU A 130 -3.28 6.71 11.73
C GLU A 130 -3.49 7.13 10.29
N ASN A 131 -3.54 6.19 9.37
CA ASN A 131 -3.71 6.48 7.96
C ASN A 131 -4.52 5.39 7.26
N PHE A 132 -4.98 5.69 6.08
CA PHE A 132 -5.64 4.74 5.19
C PHE A 132 -5.25 5.01 3.74
N GLY A 133 -5.45 4.02 2.88
CA GLY A 133 -5.26 4.19 1.44
C GLY A 133 -5.96 3.10 0.66
N ALA A 134 -6.43 3.50 -0.53
CA ALA A 134 -6.99 2.61 -1.54
C ALA A 134 -6.55 3.08 -2.93
N SER A 135 -6.43 2.15 -3.87
CA SER A 135 -6.01 2.43 -5.24
C SER A 135 -6.93 1.78 -6.25
N PHE A 136 -7.15 2.48 -7.36
CA PHE A 136 -8.07 2.06 -8.41
C PHE A 136 -7.41 2.22 -9.78
N LYS A 137 -7.71 1.29 -10.70
CA LYS A 137 -7.38 1.36 -12.12
C LYS A 137 -8.60 1.01 -12.96
N ALA A 138 -8.57 1.37 -14.25
CA ALA A 138 -9.67 1.08 -15.17
C ALA A 138 -9.96 -0.44 -15.27
N THR A 139 -8.92 -1.25 -15.55
CA THR A 139 -9.02 -2.70 -15.71
C THR A 139 -7.98 -3.47 -14.87
N GLY A 140 -7.01 -2.79 -14.28
CA GLY A 140 -5.92 -3.37 -13.47
C GLY A 140 -4.62 -3.61 -14.24
N LYS A 141 -4.48 -3.12 -15.47
CA LYS A 141 -3.24 -3.26 -16.25
C LYS A 141 -2.14 -2.37 -15.68
N ALA A 142 -0.89 -2.80 -15.86
CA ALA A 142 0.27 -2.12 -15.29
C ALA A 142 0.44 -0.67 -15.81
N GLU A 143 0.20 -0.48 -17.10
CA GLU A 143 0.35 0.80 -17.80
C GLU A 143 -0.79 1.81 -17.56
N GLU A 144 -1.88 1.38 -16.91
CA GLU A 144 -2.99 2.27 -16.59
C GLU A 144 -2.63 3.20 -15.44
N THR A 145 -3.20 4.41 -15.46
CA THR A 145 -3.10 5.35 -14.34
C THR A 145 -3.72 4.74 -13.09
N GLU A 146 -2.98 4.77 -12.00
CA GLU A 146 -3.44 4.37 -10.69
C GLU A 146 -3.97 5.59 -9.93
N PHE A 147 -5.28 5.61 -9.68
CA PHE A 147 -5.95 6.65 -8.90
C PHE A 147 -5.93 6.25 -7.43
N ASN A 148 -5.13 6.97 -6.64
CA ASN A 148 -4.92 6.67 -5.23
C ASN A 148 -5.67 7.66 -4.35
N ILE A 149 -6.44 7.17 -3.38
CA ILE A 149 -7.00 7.97 -2.31
C ILE A 149 -6.40 7.54 -0.98
N SER A 150 -5.70 8.45 -0.33
CA SER A 150 -5.07 8.22 0.97
C SER A 150 -5.05 9.50 1.78
N ASP A 151 -5.10 9.36 3.10
CA ASP A 151 -4.96 10.49 4.02
C ASP A 151 -4.66 9.98 5.44
N VAL A 152 -4.40 10.91 6.36
CA VAL A 152 -4.35 10.60 7.77
C VAL A 152 -5.75 10.40 8.33
N MET A 153 -5.90 9.40 9.20
CA MET A 153 -7.20 9.04 9.79
C MET A 153 -7.82 10.22 10.58
N GLU A 154 -6.98 11.08 11.14
CA GLU A 154 -7.43 12.29 11.86
C GLU A 154 -8.30 13.21 10.97
N ASN A 155 -7.92 13.42 9.72
CA ASN A 155 -8.69 14.25 8.81
C ASN A 155 -10.06 13.63 8.52
N LEU A 156 -10.08 12.31 8.27
CA LEU A 156 -11.34 11.60 8.00
C LEU A 156 -12.25 11.58 9.23
N THR A 157 -11.71 11.41 10.43
CA THR A 157 -12.53 11.38 11.67
C THR A 157 -13.07 12.75 12.08
N LYS A 158 -12.42 13.85 11.71
CA LYS A 158 -12.89 15.20 12.00
C LYS A 158 -14.14 15.58 11.20
N THR A 159 -14.21 15.13 9.95
CA THR A 159 -15.26 15.55 9.02
C THR A 159 -16.22 14.43 8.65
N ASN A 160 -15.86 13.17 8.99
CA ASN A 160 -16.51 11.94 8.56
C ASN A 160 -16.57 11.77 7.02
N THR A 161 -15.94 12.66 6.27
CA THR A 161 -15.92 12.62 4.80
C THR A 161 -14.64 13.25 4.27
N LEU A 162 -14.02 12.57 3.29
CA LEU A 162 -12.87 13.06 2.54
C LEU A 162 -13.18 12.93 1.05
N THR A 163 -13.00 14.00 0.29
CA THR A 163 -13.17 13.99 -1.18
C THR A 163 -11.85 14.42 -1.83
N LYS A 164 -11.42 13.65 -2.83
CA LYS A 164 -10.32 14.00 -3.72
C LYS A 164 -10.81 14.13 -5.15
N TYR A 165 -10.21 15.07 -5.87
CA TYR A 165 -10.54 15.39 -7.26
C TYR A 165 -9.44 14.90 -8.18
N TYR A 166 -9.84 14.35 -9.32
CA TYR A 166 -8.94 13.75 -10.31
C TYR A 166 -9.28 14.26 -11.70
N TRP A 167 -8.28 14.50 -12.51
CA TRP A 167 -8.50 14.91 -13.89
C TRP A 167 -8.92 13.71 -14.76
N LYS A 168 -10.05 13.83 -15.48
CA LYS A 168 -10.57 12.79 -16.37
C LYS A 168 -9.63 12.45 -17.53
N GLY A 169 -8.83 13.43 -17.98
CA GLY A 169 -7.85 13.21 -19.05
C GLY A 169 -6.68 12.26 -18.69
N ALA A 170 -6.54 11.90 -17.40
CA ALA A 170 -5.59 10.88 -16.98
C ALA A 170 -6.14 9.45 -17.08
N TYR A 171 -7.41 9.28 -17.47
CA TYR A 171 -8.08 7.98 -17.57
C TYR A 171 -8.15 7.49 -19.04
N PRO A 172 -7.92 6.22 -19.35
CA PRO A 172 -7.33 5.20 -18.45
C PRO A 172 -5.80 5.29 -18.40
N TYR A 173 -5.19 6.11 -19.24
CA TYR A 173 -3.75 6.31 -19.36
C TYR A 173 -3.41 7.79 -19.28
N PHE A 174 -2.30 8.11 -18.65
CA PHE A 174 -1.71 9.41 -18.79
C PHE A 174 -1.02 9.50 -20.16
N LEU A 175 -1.34 10.54 -20.93
CA LEU A 175 -0.80 10.74 -22.27
C LEU A 175 0.28 11.82 -22.27
N ASN A 176 1.32 11.62 -23.10
CA ASN A 176 2.29 12.64 -23.46
C ASN A 176 1.66 13.69 -24.38
N ASP A 177 2.35 14.81 -24.60
CA ASP A 177 1.88 15.90 -25.48
C ASP A 177 1.68 15.45 -26.93
N ASP A 178 2.38 14.40 -27.37
CA ASP A 178 2.23 13.78 -28.70
C ASP A 178 1.09 12.76 -28.80
N GLY A 179 0.33 12.54 -27.70
CA GLY A 179 -0.76 11.59 -27.61
C GLY A 179 -0.33 10.14 -27.38
N SER A 180 0.96 9.85 -27.25
CA SER A 180 1.44 8.53 -26.87
C SER A 180 1.16 8.26 -25.38
N ILE A 181 0.99 6.98 -25.02
CA ILE A 181 0.86 6.60 -23.59
C ILE A 181 2.16 6.91 -22.87
N TYR A 182 2.05 7.60 -21.72
CA TYR A 182 3.21 7.80 -20.86
C TYR A 182 3.67 6.43 -20.34
N ASN A 183 4.86 6.01 -20.80
CA ASN A 183 5.38 4.65 -20.57
C ASN A 183 6.10 4.46 -19.22
N ASP A 184 5.98 5.40 -18.29
CA ASP A 184 6.50 5.17 -16.97
C ASP A 184 5.54 4.22 -16.24
N HIS A 185 5.97 2.99 -16.03
CA HIS A 185 5.22 1.99 -15.29
C HIS A 185 4.92 2.56 -13.90
N ASN A 186 3.63 2.66 -13.54
CA ASN A 186 3.12 3.20 -12.28
C ASN A 186 2.88 4.71 -12.23
N VAL A 187 2.23 5.28 -13.25
CA VAL A 187 1.66 6.62 -13.10
C VAL A 187 0.60 6.62 -12.00
N VAL A 188 0.88 7.34 -10.92
CA VAL A 188 -0.02 7.47 -9.77
C VAL A 188 -0.61 8.88 -9.76
N SER A 189 -1.94 8.96 -9.68
CA SER A 189 -2.69 10.19 -9.44
C SER A 189 -3.25 10.16 -8.01
N SER A 190 -2.67 10.95 -7.11
CA SER A 190 -3.08 11.00 -5.70
C SER A 190 -4.30 11.90 -5.45
N GLY A 191 -4.81 12.55 -6.50
CA GLY A 191 -5.91 13.49 -6.42
C GLY A 191 -5.59 14.76 -5.61
N ASN A 192 -6.42 15.78 -5.75
CA ASN A 192 -6.31 17.03 -5.02
C ASN A 192 -7.48 17.18 -4.04
N SER A 193 -7.22 17.75 -2.88
CA SER A 193 -8.26 18.15 -1.93
C SER A 193 -9.02 19.37 -2.47
N PRO A 194 -10.22 19.72 -1.93
CA PRO A 194 -10.97 20.89 -2.38
C PRO A 194 -10.20 22.22 -2.30
N ASP A 195 -9.29 22.35 -1.34
CA ASP A 195 -8.42 23.52 -1.16
C ASP A 195 -7.19 23.53 -2.11
N GLN A 196 -7.00 22.47 -2.88
CA GLN A 196 -5.88 22.27 -3.81
C GLN A 196 -6.34 22.27 -5.29
N LEU A 197 -7.55 22.70 -5.59
CA LEU A 197 -8.08 22.69 -6.96
C LEU A 197 -7.27 23.57 -7.91
N ASP A 198 -6.60 24.60 -7.40
CA ASP A 198 -5.71 25.46 -8.19
C ASP A 198 -4.45 24.72 -8.71
N ASN A 199 -4.17 23.51 -8.24
CA ASN A 199 -3.16 22.66 -8.84
C ASN A 199 -3.55 22.15 -10.24
N PHE A 200 -4.84 22.20 -10.57
CA PHE A 200 -5.33 21.91 -11.91
C PHE A 200 -5.38 23.18 -12.75
N SER A 201 -5.04 23.10 -14.03
CA SER A 201 -5.29 24.20 -14.95
C SER A 201 -6.78 24.52 -15.06
N VAL A 202 -7.13 25.74 -15.48
CA VAL A 202 -8.54 26.18 -15.66
C VAL A 202 -9.31 25.21 -16.58
N GLU A 203 -8.65 24.64 -17.58
CA GLU A 203 -9.27 23.68 -18.48
C GLU A 203 -9.49 22.31 -17.83
N GLN A 204 -8.52 21.85 -17.04
CA GLN A 204 -8.64 20.59 -16.30
C GLN A 204 -9.74 20.66 -15.24
N GLN A 205 -9.91 21.82 -14.55
CA GLN A 205 -10.96 22.02 -13.53
C GLN A 205 -12.37 21.78 -14.06
N LYS A 206 -12.61 22.00 -15.38
CA LYS A 206 -13.90 21.74 -16.02
C LYS A 206 -14.17 20.24 -16.26
N ASN A 207 -13.16 19.40 -16.07
CA ASN A 207 -13.22 17.98 -16.46
C ASN A 207 -12.63 17.07 -15.36
N LEU A 208 -13.22 17.18 -14.16
CA LEU A 208 -12.81 16.41 -12.98
C LEU A 208 -13.83 15.33 -12.66
N PHE A 209 -13.36 14.27 -12.01
CA PHE A 209 -14.19 13.32 -11.28
C PHE A 209 -13.73 13.25 -9.83
N THR A 210 -14.51 12.61 -8.96
CA THR A 210 -14.20 12.55 -7.54
C THR A 210 -14.20 11.12 -7.01
N ILE A 211 -13.34 10.87 -6.02
CA ILE A 211 -13.42 9.72 -5.14
C ILE A 211 -13.67 10.29 -3.73
N THR A 212 -14.78 9.85 -3.11
CA THR A 212 -15.18 10.29 -1.78
C THR A 212 -15.15 9.10 -0.82
N VAL A 213 -14.50 9.29 0.32
CA VAL A 213 -14.48 8.34 1.44
C VAL A 213 -15.38 8.89 2.54
N THR A 214 -16.29 8.07 3.06
CA THR A 214 -17.09 8.39 4.25
C THR A 214 -16.82 7.39 5.36
N LEU A 215 -16.84 7.87 6.60
CA LEU A 215 -16.61 7.09 7.81
C LEU A 215 -17.83 7.15 8.72
N GLU A 216 -18.28 6.01 9.18
CA GLU A 216 -19.37 5.86 10.15
C GLU A 216 -18.94 4.94 11.28
N LYS A 217 -19.10 5.38 12.53
CA LYS A 217 -18.93 4.47 13.68
C LYS A 217 -20.12 3.55 13.76
N VAL A 218 -19.85 2.24 13.83
CA VAL A 218 -20.89 1.24 14.02
C VAL A 218 -21.15 1.08 15.51
N GLU A 219 -22.39 1.34 15.94
CA GLU A 219 -22.80 1.08 17.31
C GLU A 219 -22.94 -0.43 17.51
N SER A 220 -22.32 -0.94 18.58
CA SER A 220 -22.35 -2.35 18.96
C SER A 220 -23.55 -2.67 19.86
#